data_b2ae3a00fc5516831f6054bd49815965
#
_entry.id   b2ae3a00fc5516831f6054bd49815965
#
_cell.length_a   1.000
_cell.length_b   1.000
_cell.length_c   1.000
_cell.angle_alpha   90.00
_cell.angle_beta   90.00
_cell.angle_gamma   90.00
#
_symmetry.space_group_name_H-M   'P 1'
#
loop_
_entity.id
_entity.type
_entity.pdbx_description
1 polymer ?
#
loop_
_entity_poly.entity_id
_entity_poly.type
_entity_poly.pdbx_seq_one_letter_code
_entity_poly.pdbx_strand_id
1 'polypeptide(L)'
;MNDLFVMNMKRKILFVCLAFLALLQGWAQHTWQAGPVNLELIQRGNSEFPSGFSAFSLKNRFIWCGSAIQAEEDGKYYLFYSAMKSGPKYPRFIDAWLLGSMIGVAVSDSPYGGYKDIGIVYNKDGYRPDSCSWDAQSVHNPHIKRYNGKYYLYYCATVDPGGNAHVKGKLSRRDRLQQNQKLGVLCFNSIKELLDGKFSCNEQPLLAPRTRVKPDNVLEPSPEGTVTKPDNLILVNPAVVYHPLKKKYYLYFKGNVYDPTWRGVHGVAIADAPEGPFIVQDDYVFEFETGDNQKLNAEDPFVWYHRKDNCFYAVFKDFTGGFTKGEPGLAIMYAEDGIHWKLPEHSLFMNKEIILKNGERLEVDRLERPQLLLDENDEPIVLYSACSITPLNMKQDGSSFNIQIPILRNK
;
A
#
# COMPACT_ATOMS: atom_id res chain seq x y z
N MET A 1 -62.79 -0.41 13.61
CA MET A 1 -61.79 0.67 13.59
C MET A 1 -60.37 0.18 13.93
N ASN A 2 -60.19 -0.89 14.72
CA ASN A 2 -58.87 -1.43 15.11
C ASN A 2 -58.13 -2.19 13.99
N ASP A 3 -58.85 -2.88 13.10
CA ASP A 3 -58.19 -3.71 12.06
C ASP A 3 -57.52 -2.90 10.94
N LEU A 4 -58.09 -1.73 10.63
CA LEU A 4 -57.50 -0.85 9.59
C LEU A 4 -56.22 -0.17 10.10
N PHE A 5 -56.12 0.09 11.39
CA PHE A 5 -54.95 0.69 12.03
C PHE A 5 -53.78 -0.32 12.10
N VAL A 6 -54.08 -1.57 12.47
CA VAL A 6 -53.08 -2.67 12.53
C VAL A 6 -52.56 -3.01 11.15
N MET A 7 -53.42 -2.99 10.12
CA MET A 7 -53.03 -3.28 8.73
C MET A 7 -52.15 -2.17 8.16
N ASN A 8 -52.41 -0.89 8.48
CA ASN A 8 -51.55 0.23 8.06
C ASN A 8 -50.20 0.23 8.79
N MET A 9 -50.16 -0.17 10.05
CA MET A 9 -48.90 -0.30 10.80
C MET A 9 -48.05 -1.44 10.30
N LYS A 10 -48.62 -2.60 9.98
CA LYS A 10 -47.90 -3.75 9.34
C LYS A 10 -47.35 -3.38 7.95
N ARG A 11 -48.14 -2.62 7.15
CA ARG A 11 -47.64 -2.12 5.84
C ARG A 11 -46.48 -1.14 5.99
N LYS A 12 -46.53 -0.21 6.96
CA LYS A 12 -45.41 0.71 7.23
C LYS A 12 -44.16 -0.01 7.71
N ILE A 13 -44.32 -1.00 8.60
CA ILE A 13 -43.18 -1.82 9.07
C ILE A 13 -42.59 -2.64 7.91
N LEU A 14 -43.43 -3.23 7.06
CA LEU A 14 -42.96 -3.98 5.89
C LEU A 14 -42.24 -3.07 4.89
N PHE A 15 -42.70 -1.83 4.66
CA PHE A 15 -42.05 -0.86 3.79
C PHE A 15 -40.69 -0.39 4.35
N VAL A 16 -40.59 -0.19 5.68
CA VAL A 16 -39.34 0.16 6.36
C VAL A 16 -38.38 -1.01 6.31
N CYS A 17 -38.82 -2.24 6.54
CA CYS A 17 -37.97 -3.44 6.41
C CYS A 17 -37.53 -3.69 4.96
N LEU A 18 -38.38 -3.47 3.96
CA LEU A 18 -38.03 -3.58 2.55
C LEU A 18 -37.05 -2.46 2.10
N ALA A 19 -37.21 -1.23 2.62
CA ALA A 19 -36.29 -0.14 2.39
C ALA A 19 -34.92 -0.40 3.06
N PHE A 20 -34.91 -0.99 4.26
CA PHE A 20 -33.67 -1.42 4.95
C PHE A 20 -32.99 -2.59 4.21
N LEU A 21 -33.76 -3.56 3.70
CA LEU A 21 -33.26 -4.66 2.89
C LEU A 21 -32.73 -4.18 1.53
N ALA A 22 -33.38 -3.18 0.90
CA ALA A 22 -32.89 -2.57 -0.34
C ALA A 22 -31.61 -1.73 -0.11
N LEU A 23 -31.48 -1.08 1.06
CA LEU A 23 -30.24 -0.41 1.48
C LEU A 23 -29.11 -1.42 1.75
N LEU A 24 -29.42 -2.60 2.29
CA LEU A 24 -28.45 -3.68 2.51
C LEU A 24 -28.02 -4.40 1.20
N GLN A 25 -28.85 -4.40 0.17
CA GLN A 25 -28.53 -5.01 -1.13
C GLN A 25 -27.70 -4.09 -2.06
N GLY A 26 -27.66 -2.77 -1.81
CA GLY A 26 -26.88 -1.83 -2.63
C GLY A 26 -25.35 -1.88 -2.41
N TRP A 27 -24.87 -2.55 -1.36
CA TRP A 27 -23.46 -2.52 -0.94
C TRP A 27 -22.57 -3.61 -1.54
N ALA A 28 -23.12 -4.53 -2.31
CA ALA A 28 -22.42 -5.76 -2.73
C ALA A 28 -22.06 -5.84 -4.21
N GLN A 29 -22.23 -4.80 -5.03
CA GLN A 29 -22.21 -4.95 -6.48
C GLN A 29 -21.19 -4.12 -7.27
N HIS A 30 -20.18 -3.54 -6.65
CA HIS A 30 -19.08 -2.98 -7.45
C HIS A 30 -18.08 -4.09 -7.77
N THR A 31 -18.26 -4.74 -8.92
CA THR A 31 -17.24 -5.64 -9.47
C THR A 31 -16.35 -4.84 -10.40
N TRP A 32 -15.20 -4.39 -9.88
CA TRP A 32 -14.13 -3.86 -10.70
C TRP A 32 -13.35 -5.02 -11.33
N GLN A 33 -13.03 -4.92 -12.61
CA GLN A 33 -12.28 -5.94 -13.33
C GLN A 33 -11.01 -5.37 -13.95
N ALA A 34 -9.95 -6.18 -13.96
CA ALA A 34 -8.72 -5.86 -14.67
C ALA A 34 -8.97 -5.83 -16.17
N GLY A 35 -8.61 -4.73 -16.81
CA GLY A 35 -8.60 -4.57 -18.25
C GLY A 35 -7.29 -5.05 -18.89
N PRO A 36 -7.23 -5.13 -20.23
CA PRO A 36 -6.04 -5.59 -20.94
C PRO A 36 -4.94 -4.52 -20.90
N VAL A 37 -3.71 -4.98 -20.77
CA VAL A 37 -2.50 -4.16 -20.75
C VAL A 37 -1.70 -4.27 -22.04
N ASN A 38 -0.96 -3.22 -22.38
CA ASN A 38 -0.02 -3.22 -23.48
C ASN A 38 1.37 -3.65 -22.94
N LEU A 39 1.55 -4.95 -22.83
CA LEU A 39 2.84 -5.57 -22.52
C LEU A 39 3.26 -6.34 -23.79
N GLU A 40 3.99 -5.70 -24.67
CA GLU A 40 4.84 -6.49 -25.54
C GLU A 40 5.91 -7.11 -24.65
N LEU A 41 6.05 -8.43 -24.73
CA LEU A 41 6.90 -9.26 -23.89
C LEU A 41 8.02 -8.44 -23.28
N ILE A 42 8.04 -8.34 -21.97
CA ILE A 42 9.15 -7.71 -21.24
C ILE A 42 10.40 -8.47 -21.64
N GLN A 43 11.06 -7.98 -22.70
CA GLN A 43 12.33 -8.54 -23.10
C GLN A 43 13.28 -8.24 -21.97
N ARG A 44 13.74 -9.31 -21.36
CA ARG A 44 14.68 -9.28 -20.25
C ARG A 44 15.83 -8.30 -20.58
N GLY A 45 15.92 -7.23 -19.82
CA GLY A 45 16.98 -6.24 -19.94
C GLY A 45 16.65 -4.96 -20.70
N ASN A 46 15.45 -4.74 -21.18
CA ASN A 46 15.07 -3.44 -21.72
C ASN A 46 14.83 -2.44 -20.60
N SER A 47 15.66 -1.41 -20.57
CA SER A 47 15.60 -0.32 -19.58
C SER A 47 14.63 0.80 -19.95
N GLU A 48 14.06 0.75 -21.15
CA GLU A 48 13.13 1.77 -21.65
C GLU A 48 11.97 1.09 -22.38
N PHE A 49 10.77 1.29 -21.88
CA PHE A 49 9.55 0.91 -22.59
C PHE A 49 9.12 2.07 -23.50
N PRO A 50 8.76 1.82 -24.76
CA PRO A 50 8.19 2.84 -25.64
C PRO A 50 6.93 3.45 -25.05
N SER A 51 6.57 4.65 -25.48
CA SER A 51 5.33 5.30 -25.06
C SER A 51 4.13 4.39 -25.34
N GLY A 52 3.25 4.23 -24.36
CA GLY A 52 2.06 3.36 -24.46
C GLY A 52 2.22 1.98 -23.84
N PHE A 53 3.39 1.61 -23.33
CA PHE A 53 3.57 0.39 -22.54
C PHE A 53 3.00 0.56 -21.12
N SER A 54 2.31 -0.47 -20.65
CA SER A 54 1.69 -0.50 -19.34
C SER A 54 2.64 -1.04 -18.25
N ALA A 55 3.94 -0.80 -18.38
CA ALA A 55 4.95 -1.20 -17.41
C ALA A 55 6.07 -0.18 -17.33
N PHE A 56 6.67 -0.06 -16.13
CA PHE A 56 7.82 0.80 -15.87
C PHE A 56 8.91 0.00 -15.15
N SER A 57 10.09 -0.04 -15.74
CA SER A 57 11.29 -0.64 -15.14
C SER A 57 12.54 0.16 -15.51
N LEU A 58 13.63 -0.05 -14.79
CA LEU A 58 14.93 0.57 -15.05
C LEU A 58 16.03 -0.48 -15.06
N LYS A 59 17.01 -0.28 -15.94
CA LYS A 59 18.23 -1.09 -15.96
C LYS A 59 19.05 -0.87 -14.68
N ASN A 60 19.70 -1.94 -14.18
CA ASN A 60 20.52 -1.93 -12.97
C ASN A 60 19.77 -1.47 -11.70
N ARG A 61 18.45 -1.62 -11.69
CA ARG A 61 17.60 -1.36 -10.51
C ARG A 61 16.49 -2.39 -10.41
N PHE A 62 16.14 -2.73 -9.18
CA PHE A 62 14.84 -3.30 -8.90
C PHE A 62 13.86 -2.15 -8.71
N ILE A 63 12.74 -2.20 -9.44
CA ILE A 63 11.62 -1.28 -9.27
C ILE A 63 10.52 -2.00 -8.51
N TRP A 64 10.03 -1.36 -7.45
CA TRP A 64 8.97 -1.94 -6.63
C TRP A 64 8.02 -0.86 -6.17
N CYS A 65 6.82 -1.26 -5.72
CA CYS A 65 5.77 -0.32 -5.36
C CYS A 65 5.50 0.67 -6.51
N GLY A 66 4.62 1.58 -6.30
CA GLY A 66 4.35 2.67 -7.23
C GLY A 66 3.04 3.29 -6.86
N SER A 67 3.06 4.59 -6.56
CA SER A 67 1.88 5.37 -6.24
C SER A 67 1.83 6.55 -7.20
N ALA A 68 0.74 6.68 -7.94
CA ALA A 68 0.63 7.71 -8.97
C ALA A 68 -0.42 8.76 -8.61
N ILE A 69 -0.21 9.97 -9.12
CA ILE A 69 -1.14 11.08 -9.01
C ILE A 69 -1.11 11.90 -10.29
N GLN A 70 -2.25 12.49 -10.67
CA GLN A 70 -2.30 13.52 -11.68
C GLN A 70 -1.97 14.87 -11.04
N ALA A 71 -0.97 15.57 -11.55
CA ALA A 71 -0.60 16.90 -11.08
C ALA A 71 -1.56 17.95 -11.63
N GLU A 72 -1.99 18.89 -10.79
CA GLU A 72 -2.87 19.99 -11.23
C GLU A 72 -2.14 21.00 -12.09
N GLU A 73 -0.85 21.21 -11.82
CA GLU A 73 -0.06 22.25 -12.46
C GLU A 73 0.18 22.02 -13.95
N ASP A 74 0.19 20.77 -14.41
CA ASP A 74 0.47 20.45 -15.84
C ASP A 74 -0.40 19.32 -16.40
N GLY A 75 -1.28 18.73 -15.57
CA GLY A 75 -2.19 17.65 -15.95
C GLY A 75 -1.53 16.30 -16.20
N LYS A 76 -0.22 16.18 -16.01
CA LYS A 76 0.54 14.94 -16.20
C LYS A 76 0.40 13.98 -15.02
N TYR A 77 0.71 12.72 -15.27
CA TYR A 77 0.70 11.69 -14.26
C TYR A 77 2.11 11.42 -13.76
N TYR A 78 2.28 11.49 -12.45
CA TYR A 78 3.56 11.25 -11.77
C TYR A 78 3.48 9.98 -10.96
N LEU A 79 4.35 9.03 -11.29
CA LEU A 79 4.50 7.75 -10.62
C LEU A 79 5.69 7.82 -9.68
N PHE A 80 5.45 7.81 -8.38
CA PHE A 80 6.47 7.66 -7.35
C PHE A 80 6.72 6.17 -7.12
N TYR A 81 7.95 5.74 -7.13
CA TYR A 81 8.31 4.33 -7.06
C TYR A 81 9.51 4.08 -6.13
N SER A 82 9.61 2.86 -5.59
CA SER A 82 10.80 2.43 -4.88
C SER A 82 11.84 1.96 -5.88
N ALA A 83 13.02 2.59 -5.87
CA ALA A 83 14.18 2.20 -6.64
C ALA A 83 15.22 1.57 -5.73
N MET A 84 15.68 0.37 -6.05
CA MET A 84 16.67 -0.35 -5.27
C MET A 84 17.85 -0.67 -6.15
N LYS A 85 19.07 -0.44 -5.64
CA LYS A 85 20.30 -0.78 -6.38
C LYS A 85 20.36 -2.28 -6.64
N SER A 86 20.67 -2.67 -7.86
CA SER A 86 20.98 -4.04 -8.24
C SER A 86 22.43 -4.17 -8.68
N GLY A 87 22.90 -5.40 -8.92
CA GLY A 87 24.29 -5.66 -9.32
C GLY A 87 25.08 -6.44 -8.26
N PRO A 88 26.43 -6.53 -8.38
CA PRO A 88 27.23 -7.43 -7.55
C PRO A 88 27.09 -7.23 -6.04
N LYS A 89 26.90 -6.00 -5.60
CA LYS A 89 26.73 -5.68 -4.17
C LYS A 89 25.34 -6.05 -3.64
N TYR A 90 24.31 -5.95 -4.49
CA TYR A 90 22.92 -6.25 -4.16
C TYR A 90 22.31 -7.15 -5.25
N PRO A 91 22.76 -8.42 -5.32
CA PRO A 91 22.38 -9.31 -6.41
C PRO A 91 20.94 -9.81 -6.30
N ARG A 92 20.31 -9.66 -5.14
CA ARG A 92 18.94 -10.13 -4.88
C ARG A 92 18.06 -9.00 -4.38
N PHE A 93 16.81 -9.01 -4.83
CA PHE A 93 15.78 -8.07 -4.35
C PHE A 93 15.66 -8.09 -2.83
N ILE A 94 15.65 -9.29 -2.22
CA ILE A 94 15.45 -9.45 -0.77
C ILE A 94 16.48 -8.72 0.10
N ASP A 95 17.67 -8.45 -0.45
CA ASP A 95 18.71 -7.69 0.23
C ASP A 95 18.62 -6.19 -0.10
N ALA A 96 18.29 -5.87 -1.35
CA ALA A 96 18.34 -4.51 -1.88
C ALA A 96 17.32 -3.58 -1.22
N TRP A 97 16.10 -4.05 -0.94
CA TRP A 97 15.01 -3.21 -0.44
C TRP A 97 15.28 -2.61 0.95
N LEU A 98 16.03 -3.29 1.80
CA LEU A 98 16.44 -2.78 3.12
C LEU A 98 17.78 -2.07 3.11
N LEU A 99 18.71 -2.47 2.22
CA LEU A 99 20.09 -2.01 2.28
C LEU A 99 20.36 -0.79 1.39
N GLY A 100 19.45 -0.39 0.54
CA GLY A 100 19.72 0.70 -0.40
C GLY A 100 18.55 1.11 -1.28
N SER A 101 17.33 1.19 -0.74
CA SER A 101 16.19 1.72 -1.48
C SER A 101 16.11 3.25 -1.44
N MET A 102 15.53 3.80 -2.49
CA MET A 102 15.33 5.22 -2.73
C MET A 102 13.95 5.45 -3.34
N ILE A 103 13.42 6.65 -3.24
CA ILE A 103 12.20 7.02 -3.98
C ILE A 103 12.59 7.78 -5.23
N GLY A 104 12.15 7.25 -6.37
CA GLY A 104 12.22 7.90 -7.67
C GLY A 104 10.86 8.39 -8.13
N VAL A 105 10.86 9.18 -9.19
CA VAL A 105 9.65 9.65 -9.85
C VAL A 105 9.78 9.53 -11.36
N ALA A 106 8.68 9.10 -11.99
CA ALA A 106 8.54 9.03 -13.44
C ALA A 106 7.29 9.78 -13.86
N VAL A 107 7.27 10.29 -15.10
CA VAL A 107 6.19 11.11 -15.64
C VAL A 107 5.63 10.52 -16.92
N SER A 108 4.32 10.65 -17.12
CA SER A 108 3.61 10.28 -18.34
C SER A 108 2.46 11.24 -18.64
N ASP A 109 2.09 11.35 -19.91
CA ASP A 109 0.87 12.06 -20.35
C ASP A 109 -0.38 11.14 -20.23
N SER A 110 -0.19 9.86 -19.90
CA SER A 110 -1.26 8.87 -19.76
C SER A 110 -1.12 8.08 -18.44
N PRO A 111 -2.21 7.82 -17.71
CA PRO A 111 -2.13 7.02 -16.50
C PRO A 111 -1.90 5.52 -16.79
N TYR A 112 -2.12 5.09 -18.04
CA TYR A 112 -2.10 3.68 -18.43
C TYR A 112 -0.72 3.17 -18.85
N GLY A 113 0.33 4.00 -18.79
CA GLY A 113 1.70 3.62 -19.13
C GLY A 113 2.50 4.73 -19.80
N GLY A 114 3.65 4.36 -20.40
CA GLY A 114 4.53 5.30 -21.05
C GLY A 114 5.32 6.21 -20.10
N TYR A 115 5.49 5.77 -18.86
CA TYR A 115 6.22 6.51 -17.83
C TYR A 115 7.71 6.62 -18.18
N LYS A 116 8.26 7.82 -18.08
CA LYS A 116 9.67 8.14 -18.27
C LYS A 116 10.27 8.55 -16.93
N ASP A 117 11.37 7.94 -16.56
CA ASP A 117 12.11 8.28 -15.34
C ASP A 117 12.62 9.73 -15.41
N ILE A 118 12.39 10.50 -14.36
CA ILE A 118 12.92 11.84 -14.18
C ILE A 118 13.87 11.95 -12.98
N GLY A 119 14.11 10.86 -12.28
CA GLY A 119 15.19 10.73 -11.30
C GLY A 119 14.76 10.39 -9.89
N ILE A 120 15.76 10.32 -9.01
CA ILE A 120 15.57 10.07 -7.58
C ILE A 120 15.26 11.40 -6.89
N VAL A 121 14.17 11.41 -6.13
CA VAL A 121 13.69 12.61 -5.40
C VAL A 121 13.96 12.54 -3.91
N TYR A 122 14.13 11.35 -3.35
CA TYR A 122 14.42 11.22 -1.93
C TYR A 122 15.40 10.08 -1.63
N ASN A 123 16.32 10.36 -0.69
CA ASN A 123 17.45 9.50 -0.34
C ASN A 123 18.31 9.14 -1.56
N LYS A 124 18.74 10.19 -2.29
CA LYS A 124 19.62 10.08 -3.43
C LYS A 124 20.84 9.23 -3.08
N ASP A 125 21.21 8.27 -3.95
CA ASP A 125 22.27 7.29 -3.74
C ASP A 125 21.97 6.19 -2.69
N GLY A 126 20.75 6.12 -2.13
CA GLY A 126 20.35 5.13 -1.15
C GLY A 126 21.09 5.25 0.19
N TYR A 127 21.58 6.45 0.49
CA TYR A 127 22.26 6.78 1.75
C TYR A 127 22.36 8.29 1.90
N ARG A 128 21.93 8.82 3.03
CA ARG A 128 22.14 10.24 3.38
C ARG A 128 23.48 10.40 4.10
N PRO A 129 24.24 11.45 3.78
CA PRO A 129 25.47 11.77 4.52
C PRO A 129 25.24 12.00 6.01
N ASP A 130 24.10 12.56 6.37
CA ASP A 130 23.66 12.72 7.76
C ASP A 130 23.12 11.39 8.29
N SER A 131 24.00 10.60 8.88
CA SER A 131 23.67 9.30 9.45
C SER A 131 22.85 9.37 10.75
N CYS A 132 22.64 10.56 11.31
CA CYS A 132 21.83 10.76 12.52
C CYS A 132 20.34 10.80 12.22
N SER A 133 19.94 11.03 10.96
CA SER A 133 18.53 11.02 10.59
C SER A 133 17.97 9.60 10.62
N TRP A 134 16.78 9.45 11.18
CA TRP A 134 16.09 8.16 11.31
C TRP A 134 15.80 7.50 9.96
N ASP A 135 15.76 8.26 8.86
CA ASP A 135 15.47 7.84 7.48
C ASP A 135 16.72 7.88 6.58
N ALA A 136 17.91 7.92 7.16
CA ALA A 136 19.14 8.21 6.45
C ALA A 136 19.57 7.14 5.45
N GLN A 137 19.17 5.86 5.61
CA GLN A 137 19.79 4.79 4.86
C GLN A 137 18.91 4.19 3.78
N SER A 138 17.64 3.91 4.05
CA SER A 138 16.75 3.23 3.12
C SER A 138 15.36 3.84 3.21
N VAL A 139 14.80 4.24 2.08
CA VAL A 139 13.44 4.74 1.96
C VAL A 139 12.70 4.02 0.84
N HIS A 140 11.45 3.63 1.07
CA HIS A 140 10.66 2.84 0.14
C HIS A 140 9.15 2.96 0.40
N ASN A 141 8.36 2.26 -0.37
CA ASN A 141 6.91 2.18 -0.27
C ASN A 141 6.22 3.54 -0.30
N PRO A 142 6.43 4.34 -1.37
CA PRO A 142 5.80 5.64 -1.51
C PRO A 142 4.27 5.52 -1.61
N HIS A 143 3.56 6.48 -1.00
CA HIS A 143 2.13 6.66 -1.10
C HIS A 143 1.85 8.16 -1.24
N ILE A 144 1.54 8.61 -2.46
CA ILE A 144 1.28 10.01 -2.78
C ILE A 144 -0.19 10.36 -2.62
N LYS A 145 -0.47 11.47 -1.97
CA LYS A 145 -1.80 12.06 -1.86
C LYS A 145 -1.73 13.58 -2.03
N ARG A 146 -2.87 14.17 -2.36
CA ARG A 146 -3.03 15.61 -2.40
C ARG A 146 -4.23 16.01 -1.53
N TYR A 147 -3.99 16.93 -0.60
CA TYR A 147 -4.99 17.46 0.31
C TYR A 147 -4.81 18.98 0.42
N ASN A 148 -5.89 19.73 0.37
CA ASN A 148 -5.89 21.18 0.57
C ASN A 148 -4.84 21.93 -0.28
N GLY A 149 -4.65 21.49 -1.52
CA GLY A 149 -3.73 22.12 -2.47
C GLY A 149 -2.26 21.72 -2.33
N LYS A 150 -1.89 20.88 -1.35
CA LYS A 150 -0.52 20.39 -1.12
C LYS A 150 -0.41 18.90 -1.39
N TYR A 151 0.79 18.46 -1.77
CA TYR A 151 1.15 17.06 -1.93
C TYR A 151 1.78 16.50 -0.66
N TYR A 152 1.46 15.26 -0.36
CA TYR A 152 1.95 14.49 0.78
C TYR A 152 2.45 13.15 0.29
N LEU A 153 3.76 12.95 0.33
CA LEU A 153 4.40 11.69 -0.04
C LEU A 153 4.78 10.93 1.23
N TYR A 154 3.93 9.99 1.62
CA TYR A 154 4.20 9.10 2.75
C TYR A 154 5.15 7.99 2.32
N TYR A 155 6.02 7.56 3.24
CA TYR A 155 7.04 6.55 2.94
C TYR A 155 7.43 5.74 4.17
N CYS A 156 8.06 4.58 3.95
CA CYS A 156 8.77 3.83 4.95
C CYS A 156 10.25 4.19 4.90
N ALA A 157 10.90 4.24 6.05
CA ALA A 157 12.34 4.44 6.08
C ALA A 157 13.00 3.77 7.28
N THR A 158 14.32 3.64 7.20
CA THR A 158 15.14 3.05 8.26
C THR A 158 16.58 3.54 8.19
N VAL A 159 17.24 3.45 9.33
CA VAL A 159 18.69 3.58 9.49
C VAL A 159 19.18 2.44 10.39
N ASP A 160 20.39 1.94 10.17
CA ASP A 160 21.01 0.97 11.08
C ASP A 160 21.39 1.69 12.39
N PRO A 161 20.80 1.33 13.55
CA PRO A 161 21.15 1.96 14.82
C PRO A 161 22.56 1.59 15.30
N GLY A 162 23.25 0.70 14.58
CA GLY A 162 24.62 0.28 14.88
C GLY A 162 24.73 -0.89 15.85
N GLY A 163 25.99 -1.29 16.08
CA GLY A 163 26.29 -2.46 16.92
C GLY A 163 26.08 -2.25 18.41
N ASN A 164 25.96 -1.00 18.86
CA ASN A 164 25.74 -0.63 20.27
C ASN A 164 24.26 -0.57 20.66
N ALA A 165 23.35 -0.80 19.73
CA ALA A 165 21.93 -0.85 20.03
C ALA A 165 21.62 -1.99 21.01
N HIS A 166 20.68 -1.76 21.93
CA HIS A 166 20.22 -2.79 22.84
C HIS A 166 19.50 -3.89 22.08
N VAL A 167 20.00 -5.12 22.17
CA VAL A 167 19.47 -6.27 21.43
C VAL A 167 19.27 -7.45 22.38
N LYS A 168 18.10 -8.06 22.37
CA LYS A 168 17.87 -9.39 22.91
C LYS A 168 18.25 -10.43 21.84
N GLY A 169 19.21 -11.28 22.11
CA GLY A 169 19.69 -12.28 21.14
C GLY A 169 20.72 -11.73 20.14
N LYS A 170 20.67 -12.18 18.88
CA LYS A 170 21.61 -11.79 17.83
C LYS A 170 20.87 -11.24 16.61
N LEU A 171 21.23 -10.03 16.16
CA LEU A 171 20.67 -9.43 14.95
C LEU A 171 21.78 -9.11 13.95
N SER A 172 21.59 -9.56 12.72
CA SER A 172 22.40 -9.08 11.60
C SER A 172 22.09 -7.59 11.33
N ARG A 173 22.96 -6.92 10.57
CA ARG A 173 22.69 -5.55 10.11
C ARG A 173 21.35 -5.45 9.38
N ARG A 174 21.04 -6.43 8.54
CA ARG A 174 19.78 -6.50 7.81
C ARG A 174 18.57 -6.56 8.76
N ASP A 175 18.66 -7.40 9.81
CA ASP A 175 17.57 -7.56 10.78
C ASP A 175 17.38 -6.31 11.64
N ARG A 176 18.46 -5.61 11.99
CA ARG A 176 18.37 -4.31 12.68
C ARG A 176 17.68 -3.26 11.81
N LEU A 177 18.04 -3.18 10.52
CA LEU A 177 17.35 -2.29 9.58
C LEU A 177 15.88 -2.66 9.44
N GLN A 178 15.55 -3.93 9.31
CA GLN A 178 14.17 -4.40 9.20
C GLN A 178 13.34 -4.00 10.42
N GLN A 179 13.88 -4.20 11.62
CA GLN A 179 13.17 -3.89 12.86
C GLN A 179 13.20 -2.40 13.24
N ASN A 180 13.97 -1.58 12.55
CA ASN A 180 14.00 -0.13 12.78
C ASN A 180 13.16 0.68 11.77
N GLN A 181 12.32 0.03 10.98
CA GLN A 181 11.47 0.71 10.01
C GLN A 181 10.38 1.54 10.69
N LYS A 182 10.18 2.75 10.15
CA LYS A 182 9.27 3.78 10.63
C LYS A 182 8.60 4.45 9.44
N LEU A 183 7.58 5.26 9.69
CA LEU A 183 6.87 6.01 8.65
C LEU A 183 7.20 7.49 8.72
N GLY A 184 7.28 8.12 7.55
CA GLY A 184 7.45 9.55 7.39
C GLY A 184 6.58 10.14 6.30
N VAL A 185 6.64 11.47 6.15
CA VAL A 185 5.95 12.22 5.12
C VAL A 185 6.80 13.39 4.62
N LEU A 186 6.85 13.57 3.30
CA LEU A 186 7.33 14.80 2.66
C LEU A 186 6.12 15.64 2.26
N CYS A 187 6.18 16.94 2.52
CA CYS A 187 5.13 17.89 2.15
C CYS A 187 5.69 18.95 1.18
N PHE A 188 5.01 19.19 0.07
CA PHE A 188 5.43 20.14 -0.98
C PHE A 188 4.20 20.72 -1.72
N ASN A 189 4.36 21.88 -2.37
CA ASN A 189 3.24 22.55 -3.03
C ASN A 189 3.10 22.18 -4.50
N SER A 190 4.18 21.73 -5.15
CA SER A 190 4.16 21.28 -6.55
C SER A 190 5.22 20.20 -6.79
N ILE A 191 5.01 19.38 -7.82
CA ILE A 191 6.00 18.39 -8.25
C ILE A 191 7.35 19.08 -8.58
N LYS A 192 7.29 20.26 -9.18
CA LYS A 192 8.51 21.04 -9.46
C LYS A 192 9.28 21.38 -8.18
N GLU A 193 8.61 21.79 -7.11
CA GLU A 193 9.28 22.06 -5.83
C GLU A 193 9.98 20.82 -5.28
N LEU A 194 9.33 19.66 -5.35
CA LEU A 194 9.95 18.40 -4.94
C LEU A 194 11.20 18.09 -5.76
N LEU A 195 11.14 18.26 -7.10
CA LEU A 195 12.27 18.05 -8.01
C LEU A 195 13.43 19.02 -7.73
N ASP A 196 13.12 20.25 -7.33
CA ASP A 196 14.09 21.26 -6.90
C ASP A 196 14.63 21.03 -5.47
N GLY A 197 14.21 19.95 -4.78
CA GLY A 197 14.58 19.64 -3.40
C GLY A 197 13.89 20.51 -2.35
N LYS A 198 12.80 21.20 -2.73
CA LYS A 198 12.02 22.09 -1.85
C LYS A 198 10.82 21.35 -1.29
N PHE A 199 11.00 20.75 -0.15
CA PHE A 199 9.95 20.07 0.61
C PHE A 199 10.20 20.21 2.11
N SER A 200 9.18 20.05 2.91
CA SER A 200 9.29 19.90 4.35
C SER A 200 9.16 18.42 4.75
N CYS A 201 9.88 18.02 5.77
CA CYS A 201 9.75 16.74 6.44
C CYS A 201 9.90 16.93 7.95
N ASN A 202 9.34 16.01 8.72
CA ASN A 202 9.49 16.05 10.16
C ASN A 202 10.88 15.54 10.57
N GLU A 203 11.50 16.15 11.58
CA GLU A 203 12.76 15.68 12.18
C GLU A 203 12.61 14.28 12.80
N GLN A 204 11.45 14.01 13.37
CA GLN A 204 11.09 12.72 13.91
C GLN A 204 10.18 11.96 12.95
N PRO A 205 10.15 10.63 13.01
CA PRO A 205 9.22 9.85 12.20
C PRO A 205 7.77 10.21 12.54
N LEU A 206 6.91 10.14 11.53
CA LEU A 206 5.46 10.33 11.69
C LEU A 206 4.87 9.27 12.63
N LEU A 207 5.32 8.03 12.48
CA LEU A 207 5.01 6.91 13.37
C LEU A 207 6.23 6.00 13.55
N ALA A 208 6.40 5.48 14.76
CA ALA A 208 7.41 4.49 15.14
C ALA A 208 6.77 3.38 15.98
N PRO A 209 7.33 2.15 16.02
CA PRO A 209 6.81 1.07 16.82
C PRO A 209 6.72 1.43 18.31
N ARG A 210 5.52 1.27 18.91
CA ARG A 210 5.29 1.47 20.35
C ARG A 210 5.68 0.24 21.17
N THR A 211 5.64 -0.95 20.56
CA THR A 211 6.02 -2.20 21.21
C THR A 211 7.02 -2.99 20.36
N ARG A 212 7.87 -3.76 21.04
CA ARG A 212 8.85 -4.65 20.42
C ARG A 212 8.88 -5.96 21.18
N VAL A 213 7.79 -6.71 21.00
CA VAL A 213 7.53 -7.99 21.69
C VAL A 213 7.75 -9.14 20.72
N LYS A 214 8.73 -9.98 21.03
CA LYS A 214 9.07 -11.20 20.32
C LYS A 214 9.92 -12.09 21.23
N PRO A 215 9.92 -13.43 21.09
CA PRO A 215 10.67 -14.33 21.98
C PRO A 215 12.17 -14.05 22.00
N ASP A 216 12.79 -13.83 20.84
CA ASP A 216 14.24 -13.64 20.69
C ASP A 216 14.59 -12.82 19.44
N ASN A 217 15.83 -12.35 19.34
CA ASN A 217 16.36 -11.56 18.21
C ASN A 217 15.56 -10.27 18.00
N VAL A 218 15.48 -9.45 19.04
CA VAL A 218 14.71 -8.20 19.08
C VAL A 218 15.62 -7.00 19.27
N LEU A 219 15.45 -5.99 18.42
CA LEU A 219 16.05 -4.67 18.57
C LEU A 219 15.23 -3.88 19.58
N GLU A 220 15.91 -3.36 20.61
CA GLU A 220 15.29 -2.52 21.67
C GLU A 220 14.00 -3.15 22.23
N PRO A 221 14.10 -4.35 22.86
CA PRO A 221 12.94 -5.09 23.32
C PRO A 221 12.13 -4.31 24.36
N SER A 222 10.82 -4.39 24.27
CA SER A 222 9.92 -3.90 25.30
C SER A 222 10.11 -4.67 26.61
N PRO A 223 9.78 -4.05 27.77
CA PRO A 223 9.78 -4.71 29.07
C PRO A 223 8.98 -6.02 29.04
N GLU A 224 9.37 -6.98 29.89
CA GLU A 224 8.64 -8.23 30.07
C GLU A 224 7.18 -7.96 30.50
N GLY A 225 6.23 -8.72 29.96
CA GLY A 225 4.81 -8.53 30.21
C GLY A 225 4.14 -7.45 29.37
N THR A 226 4.86 -6.77 28.48
CA THR A 226 4.27 -5.79 27.58
C THR A 226 3.24 -6.46 26.66
N VAL A 227 2.02 -5.93 26.62
CA VAL A 227 0.97 -6.34 25.68
C VAL A 227 1.31 -5.85 24.30
N THR A 228 1.31 -6.75 23.32
CA THR A 228 1.61 -6.44 21.92
C THR A 228 0.55 -5.52 21.31
N LYS A 229 0.98 -4.48 20.59
CA LYS A 229 0.14 -3.53 19.88
C LYS A 229 0.20 -3.76 18.37
N PRO A 230 -0.73 -3.20 17.54
CA PRO A 230 -0.69 -3.34 16.09
C PRO A 230 0.61 -2.83 15.44
N ASP A 231 1.24 -1.83 16.04
CA ASP A 231 2.50 -1.23 15.64
C ASP A 231 3.71 -1.90 16.30
N ASN A 232 3.65 -3.23 16.51
CA ASN A 232 4.74 -4.00 17.09
C ASN A 232 5.86 -4.25 16.07
N LEU A 233 7.11 -4.17 16.53
CA LEU A 233 8.39 -4.46 15.85
C LEU A 233 8.74 -3.56 14.68
N ILE A 234 7.83 -3.32 13.76
CA ILE A 234 8.06 -2.52 12.54
C ILE A 234 6.84 -1.68 12.22
N LEU A 235 7.04 -0.60 11.45
CA LEU A 235 5.96 0.12 10.80
C LEU A 235 6.28 0.31 9.32
N VAL A 236 5.44 -0.26 8.45
CA VAL A 236 5.64 -0.22 7.00
C VAL A 236 4.29 -0.06 6.27
N ASN A 237 4.35 0.16 4.95
CA ASN A 237 3.21 0.13 4.04
C ASN A 237 2.13 1.17 4.37
N PRO A 238 2.47 2.48 4.39
CA PRO A 238 1.50 3.52 4.68
C PRO A 238 0.41 3.58 3.61
N ALA A 239 -0.85 3.71 4.06
CA ALA A 239 -1.99 4.03 3.22
C ALA A 239 -2.84 5.10 3.92
N VAL A 240 -2.92 6.29 3.34
CA VAL A 240 -3.62 7.43 3.97
C VAL A 240 -4.87 7.76 3.19
N VAL A 241 -5.96 7.98 3.93
CA VAL A 241 -7.25 8.40 3.38
C VAL A 241 -7.91 9.44 4.28
N TYR A 242 -8.60 10.39 3.67
CA TYR A 242 -9.44 11.36 4.39
C TYR A 242 -10.84 10.81 4.61
N HIS A 243 -11.33 10.87 5.84
CA HIS A 243 -12.70 10.54 6.20
C HIS A 243 -13.56 11.81 6.20
N PRO A 244 -14.39 12.07 5.18
CA PRO A 244 -15.05 13.37 5.00
C PRO A 244 -16.06 13.67 6.09
N LEU A 245 -16.77 12.68 6.61
CA LEU A 245 -17.79 12.88 7.66
C LEU A 245 -17.16 13.19 9.02
N LYS A 246 -16.07 12.51 9.38
CA LYS A 246 -15.34 12.76 10.65
C LYS A 246 -14.33 13.88 10.52
N LYS A 247 -14.01 14.34 9.29
CA LYS A 247 -12.99 15.35 8.99
C LYS A 247 -11.63 14.98 9.59
N LYS A 248 -11.24 13.72 9.46
CA LYS A 248 -10.00 13.15 9.99
C LYS A 248 -9.23 12.43 8.88
N TYR A 249 -7.92 12.31 9.07
CA TYR A 249 -7.03 11.51 8.23
C TYR A 249 -6.76 10.18 8.93
N TYR A 250 -6.95 9.09 8.19
CA TYR A 250 -6.68 7.73 8.65
C TYR A 250 -5.44 7.22 7.95
N LEU A 251 -4.43 6.85 8.71
CA LEU A 251 -3.19 6.26 8.23
C LEU A 251 -3.16 4.79 8.64
N TYR A 252 -3.35 3.90 7.68
CA TYR A 252 -3.19 2.47 7.87
C TYR A 252 -1.73 2.10 7.68
N PHE A 253 -1.29 1.12 8.46
CA PHE A 253 0.08 0.63 8.43
C PHE A 253 0.12 -0.86 8.72
N LYS A 254 1.23 -1.51 8.37
CA LYS A 254 1.55 -2.88 8.75
C LYS A 254 2.58 -2.87 9.86
N GLY A 255 2.31 -3.63 10.92
CA GLY A 255 3.25 -4.07 11.93
C GLY A 255 3.49 -5.57 11.85
N ASN A 256 4.24 -6.12 12.79
CA ASN A 256 4.44 -7.56 12.87
C ASN A 256 4.31 -8.05 14.31
N VAL A 257 3.67 -9.22 14.45
CA VAL A 257 3.59 -9.94 15.73
C VAL A 257 4.24 -11.32 15.61
N TYR A 258 4.54 -11.93 16.74
CA TYR A 258 5.03 -13.28 16.83
C TYR A 258 4.05 -14.10 17.69
N ASP A 259 3.09 -14.80 17.02
CA ASP A 259 2.01 -15.50 17.68
C ASP A 259 1.44 -16.63 16.78
N PRO A 260 1.82 -17.86 16.97
CA PRO A 260 3.07 -18.38 17.53
C PRO A 260 4.26 -18.24 16.58
N THR A 261 4.03 -17.77 15.36
CA THR A 261 5.02 -17.53 14.33
C THR A 261 5.01 -16.05 13.89
N TRP A 262 5.93 -15.67 13.01
CA TRP A 262 5.96 -14.34 12.44
C TRP A 262 4.72 -14.07 11.55
N ARG A 263 3.91 -13.07 11.90
CA ARG A 263 2.71 -12.69 11.18
C ARG A 263 2.63 -11.17 10.99
N GLY A 264 2.26 -10.74 9.79
CA GLY A 264 1.89 -9.35 9.52
C GLY A 264 0.55 -9.02 10.16
N VAL A 265 0.45 -7.83 10.75
CA VAL A 265 -0.79 -7.27 11.32
C VAL A 265 -0.96 -5.85 10.86
N HIS A 266 -2.17 -5.33 10.93
CA HIS A 266 -2.45 -3.96 10.53
C HIS A 266 -3.07 -3.18 11.67
N GLY A 267 -2.72 -1.90 11.72
CA GLY A 267 -3.33 -0.91 12.59
C GLY A 267 -3.73 0.33 11.81
N VAL A 268 -4.40 1.24 12.49
CA VAL A 268 -4.78 2.55 11.98
C VAL A 268 -4.39 3.63 12.98
N ALA A 269 -3.89 4.74 12.47
CA ALA A 269 -3.65 5.95 13.24
C ALA A 269 -4.48 7.09 12.68
N ILE A 270 -4.97 7.98 13.55
CA ILE A 270 -5.93 9.03 13.19
C ILE A 270 -5.35 10.40 13.54
N ALA A 271 -5.52 11.37 12.63
CA ALA A 271 -5.05 12.74 12.80
C ALA A 271 -6.08 13.77 12.32
N ASP A 272 -5.90 15.02 12.77
CA ASP A 272 -6.65 16.19 12.29
C ASP A 272 -6.04 16.77 11.01
N ALA A 273 -4.75 16.55 10.77
CA ALA A 273 -4.01 17.07 9.63
C ALA A 273 -3.28 15.92 8.90
N PRO A 274 -3.07 16.03 7.57
CA PRO A 274 -2.41 14.98 6.80
C PRO A 274 -0.93 14.79 7.17
N GLU A 275 -0.27 15.79 7.71
CA GLU A 275 1.08 15.72 8.27
C GLU A 275 1.13 15.27 9.75
N GLY A 276 -0.03 14.96 10.34
CA GLY A 276 -0.14 14.52 11.74
C GLY A 276 -0.32 15.67 12.75
N PRO A 277 -0.10 15.43 14.05
CA PRO A 277 0.32 14.15 14.63
C PRO A 277 -0.76 13.05 14.54
N PHE A 278 -0.34 11.86 14.18
CA PHE A 278 -1.22 10.69 14.12
C PHE A 278 -1.25 9.94 15.46
N ILE A 279 -2.43 9.61 15.94
CA ILE A 279 -2.64 8.84 17.17
C ILE A 279 -3.00 7.40 16.79
N VAL A 280 -2.11 6.48 17.10
CA VAL A 280 -2.29 5.04 16.80
C VAL A 280 -3.39 4.48 17.69
N GLN A 281 -4.36 3.80 17.06
CA GLN A 281 -5.39 3.06 17.76
C GLN A 281 -4.84 1.72 18.27
N ASP A 282 -5.41 1.19 19.34
CA ASP A 282 -4.93 -0.06 19.93
C ASP A 282 -5.53 -1.31 19.30
N ASP A 283 -6.62 -1.16 18.54
CA ASP A 283 -7.29 -2.26 17.88
C ASP A 283 -6.60 -2.60 16.55
N TYR A 284 -6.57 -3.91 16.26
CA TYR A 284 -6.14 -4.42 14.96
C TYR A 284 -7.21 -4.18 13.91
N VAL A 285 -6.80 -3.82 12.70
CA VAL A 285 -7.67 -3.75 11.51
C VAL A 285 -7.30 -4.86 10.53
N PHE A 286 -8.22 -5.23 9.62
CA PHE A 286 -8.03 -6.31 8.64
C PHE A 286 -7.75 -7.69 9.27
N GLU A 287 -8.18 -7.92 10.50
CA GLU A 287 -8.10 -9.22 11.15
C GLU A 287 -9.32 -10.08 10.81
N PHE A 288 -9.07 -11.20 10.16
CA PHE A 288 -10.07 -12.21 9.82
C PHE A 288 -9.55 -13.60 10.18
N GLU A 289 -10.46 -14.50 10.47
CA GLU A 289 -10.15 -15.88 10.83
C GLU A 289 -10.92 -16.83 9.91
N THR A 290 -10.32 -17.96 9.60
CA THR A 290 -10.99 -19.07 8.94
C THR A 290 -11.89 -19.83 9.95
N GLY A 291 -12.74 -20.71 9.45
CA GLY A 291 -13.60 -21.52 10.31
C GLY A 291 -12.87 -22.45 11.29
N ASP A 292 -11.58 -22.70 11.09
CA ASP A 292 -10.67 -23.43 11.98
C ASP A 292 -9.80 -22.51 12.85
N ASN A 293 -10.20 -21.24 12.99
CA ASN A 293 -9.54 -20.19 13.78
C ASN A 293 -8.10 -19.84 13.33
N GLN A 294 -7.75 -20.11 12.08
CA GLN A 294 -6.50 -19.61 11.52
C GLN A 294 -6.66 -18.15 11.10
N LYS A 295 -5.76 -17.29 11.57
CA LYS A 295 -5.74 -15.89 11.19
C LYS A 295 -5.25 -15.71 9.77
N LEU A 296 -6.05 -15.02 8.94
CA LEU A 296 -5.68 -14.67 7.59
C LEU A 296 -4.62 -13.57 7.59
N ASN A 297 -3.77 -13.54 6.57
CA ASN A 297 -2.64 -12.62 6.47
C ASN A 297 -2.80 -11.72 5.25
N ALA A 298 -3.22 -10.47 5.50
CA ALA A 298 -3.26 -9.39 4.51
C ALA A 298 -1.91 -8.65 4.46
N GLU A 299 -1.59 -8.03 3.32
CA GLU A 299 -0.46 -7.13 3.18
C GLU A 299 -0.75 -6.00 2.21
N ASP A 300 -0.06 -4.88 2.36
CA ASP A 300 -0.02 -3.78 1.39
C ASP A 300 -1.37 -3.15 1.06
N PRO A 301 -2.20 -2.75 2.02
CA PRO A 301 -3.49 -2.18 1.72
C PRO A 301 -3.37 -0.84 0.98
N PHE A 302 -4.20 -0.64 -0.03
CA PHE A 302 -4.60 0.67 -0.52
C PHE A 302 -6.02 0.93 -0.08
N VAL A 303 -6.27 2.05 0.60
CA VAL A 303 -7.57 2.40 1.16
C VAL A 303 -8.08 3.68 0.53
N TRP A 304 -9.36 3.68 0.13
CA TRP A 304 -10.04 4.90 -0.32
C TRP A 304 -11.45 4.99 0.24
N TYR A 305 -11.99 6.20 0.26
CA TYR A 305 -13.37 6.46 0.62
C TYR A 305 -14.18 6.72 -0.65
N HIS A 306 -15.25 5.97 -0.85
CA HIS A 306 -16.14 6.11 -1.98
C HIS A 306 -17.36 6.93 -1.56
N ARG A 307 -17.44 8.20 -2.01
CA ARG A 307 -18.44 9.17 -1.56
C ARG A 307 -19.88 8.74 -1.83
N LYS A 308 -20.12 8.13 -3.00
CA LYS A 308 -21.45 7.67 -3.39
C LYS A 308 -21.96 6.55 -2.50
N ASP A 309 -21.11 5.62 -2.13
CA ASP A 309 -21.45 4.48 -1.26
C ASP A 309 -21.35 4.85 0.23
N ASN A 310 -20.74 6.00 0.54
CA ASN A 310 -20.48 6.44 1.91
C ASN A 310 -19.69 5.38 2.70
N CYS A 311 -18.66 4.81 2.09
CA CYS A 311 -17.99 3.62 2.56
C CYS A 311 -16.50 3.66 2.21
N PHE A 312 -15.67 3.03 3.03
CA PHE A 312 -14.28 2.75 2.72
C PHE A 312 -14.17 1.42 2.00
N TYR A 313 -13.28 1.37 1.02
CA TYR A 313 -12.81 0.14 0.40
C TYR A 313 -11.32 0.00 0.62
N ALA A 314 -10.83 -1.25 0.65
CA ALA A 314 -9.42 -1.55 0.69
C ALA A 314 -9.11 -2.68 -0.31
N VAL A 315 -8.11 -2.47 -1.17
CA VAL A 315 -7.48 -3.53 -1.98
C VAL A 315 -6.15 -3.86 -1.35
N PHE A 316 -5.87 -5.14 -1.20
CA PHE A 316 -4.67 -5.62 -0.51
C PHE A 316 -4.22 -6.97 -1.06
N LYS A 317 -2.98 -7.35 -0.75
CA LYS A 317 -2.44 -8.65 -1.10
C LYS A 317 -2.96 -9.72 -0.16
N ASP A 318 -3.52 -10.78 -0.72
CA ASP A 318 -3.82 -12.04 -0.03
C ASP A 318 -2.66 -13.02 -0.24
N PHE A 319 -2.03 -13.48 0.84
CA PHE A 319 -0.90 -14.41 0.77
C PHE A 319 -1.31 -15.85 0.50
N THR A 320 -2.47 -16.24 1.00
CA THR A 320 -2.86 -17.64 1.13
C THR A 320 -4.05 -18.04 0.27
N GLY A 321 -4.75 -17.07 -0.31
CA GLY A 321 -6.03 -17.29 -0.97
C GLY A 321 -7.21 -17.37 0.01
N GLY A 322 -6.97 -17.12 1.29
CA GLY A 322 -8.02 -17.22 2.31
C GLY A 322 -9.07 -16.11 2.21
N PHE A 323 -8.67 -14.91 1.83
CA PHE A 323 -9.59 -13.81 1.55
C PHE A 323 -10.30 -13.98 0.20
N THR A 324 -9.57 -14.39 -0.82
CA THR A 324 -10.10 -14.59 -2.18
C THR A 324 -10.91 -15.87 -2.33
N LYS A 325 -10.90 -16.74 -1.33
CA LYS A 325 -11.52 -18.08 -1.34
C LYS A 325 -11.01 -18.96 -2.51
N GLY A 326 -9.72 -18.81 -2.81
CA GLY A 326 -9.09 -19.50 -3.93
C GLY A 326 -7.58 -19.33 -3.93
N GLU A 327 -7.02 -18.96 -5.08
CA GLU A 327 -5.59 -18.73 -5.24
C GLU A 327 -5.16 -17.36 -4.66
N PRO A 328 -3.90 -17.25 -4.17
CA PRO A 328 -3.32 -15.97 -3.76
C PRO A 328 -3.39 -14.90 -4.84
N GLY A 329 -3.81 -13.70 -4.46
CA GLY A 329 -3.96 -12.58 -5.40
C GLY A 329 -4.17 -11.25 -4.68
N LEU A 330 -4.90 -10.34 -5.31
CA LEU A 330 -5.39 -9.13 -4.67
C LEU A 330 -6.85 -9.34 -4.25
N ALA A 331 -7.13 -9.02 -3.00
CA ALA A 331 -8.47 -9.09 -2.42
C ALA A 331 -9.01 -7.69 -2.15
N ILE A 332 -10.33 -7.58 -2.01
CA ILE A 332 -11.03 -6.36 -1.65
C ILE A 332 -11.88 -6.58 -0.39
N MET A 333 -11.96 -5.54 0.45
CA MET A 333 -12.85 -5.46 1.59
C MET A 333 -13.43 -4.06 1.72
N TYR A 334 -14.43 -3.89 2.59
CA TYR A 334 -15.08 -2.61 2.81
C TYR A 334 -15.37 -2.35 4.30
N ALA A 335 -15.53 -1.08 4.66
CA ALA A 335 -15.90 -0.65 6.00
C ALA A 335 -16.70 0.66 5.96
N GLU A 336 -17.70 0.79 6.80
CA GLU A 336 -18.48 2.05 6.93
C GLU A 336 -17.71 3.12 7.70
N ASP A 337 -16.92 2.71 8.67
CA ASP A 337 -16.21 3.60 9.59
C ASP A 337 -14.69 3.64 9.40
N GLY A 338 -14.16 2.79 8.49
CA GLY A 338 -12.74 2.64 8.25
C GLY A 338 -12.00 1.86 9.35
N ILE A 339 -12.70 1.22 10.28
CA ILE A 339 -12.12 0.45 11.38
C ILE A 339 -12.64 -0.99 11.38
N HIS A 340 -13.96 -1.17 11.27
CA HIS A 340 -14.60 -2.46 11.28
C HIS A 340 -14.83 -2.98 9.86
N TRP A 341 -13.87 -3.74 9.36
CA TRP A 341 -13.82 -4.21 7.99
C TRP A 341 -14.62 -5.49 7.79
N LYS A 342 -15.21 -5.62 6.60
CA LYS A 342 -16.05 -6.75 6.17
C LYS A 342 -15.58 -7.26 4.81
N LEU A 343 -15.70 -8.56 4.58
CA LEU A 343 -15.47 -9.16 3.28
C LEU A 343 -16.78 -9.16 2.47
N PRO A 344 -16.76 -8.71 1.21
CA PRO A 344 -17.89 -8.91 0.31
C PRO A 344 -18.02 -10.39 -0.07
N GLU A 345 -19.15 -10.77 -0.64
CA GLU A 345 -19.39 -12.13 -1.16
C GLU A 345 -18.31 -12.54 -2.18
N HIS A 346 -17.96 -11.61 -3.06
CA HIS A 346 -16.89 -11.74 -4.06
C HIS A 346 -15.72 -10.83 -3.64
N SER A 347 -14.80 -11.37 -2.85
CA SER A 347 -13.64 -10.66 -2.32
C SER A 347 -12.40 -10.70 -3.21
N LEU A 348 -12.42 -11.44 -4.31
CA LEU A 348 -11.34 -11.43 -5.30
C LEU A 348 -11.39 -10.13 -6.11
N PHE A 349 -10.31 -9.33 -6.03
CA PHE A 349 -10.12 -8.14 -6.86
C PHE A 349 -9.36 -8.47 -8.15
N MET A 350 -8.27 -9.24 -8.05
CA MET A 350 -7.47 -9.67 -9.19
C MET A 350 -6.60 -10.89 -8.85
N ASN A 351 -6.55 -11.87 -9.75
CA ASN A 351 -5.59 -12.97 -9.70
C ASN A 351 -4.17 -12.49 -10.06
N LYS A 352 -3.17 -13.33 -9.80
CA LYS A 352 -1.80 -13.12 -10.32
C LYS A 352 -1.70 -13.46 -11.82
N GLU A 353 -2.60 -12.90 -12.59
CA GLU A 353 -2.71 -13.11 -14.02
C GLU A 353 -2.96 -11.77 -14.71
N ILE A 354 -2.19 -11.46 -15.73
CA ILE A 354 -2.30 -10.24 -16.51
C ILE A 354 -2.89 -10.58 -17.87
N ILE A 355 -3.92 -9.84 -18.27
CA ILE A 355 -4.53 -9.98 -19.61
C ILE A 355 -3.79 -9.03 -20.56
N LEU A 356 -3.23 -9.56 -21.63
CA LEU A 356 -2.56 -8.79 -22.66
C LEU A 356 -3.56 -8.27 -23.70
N LYS A 357 -3.21 -7.22 -24.45
CA LYS A 357 -4.08 -6.65 -25.49
C LYS A 357 -4.42 -7.63 -26.62
N ASN A 358 -3.57 -8.62 -26.86
CA ASN A 358 -3.83 -9.70 -27.82
C ASN A 358 -4.77 -10.80 -27.27
N GLY A 359 -5.22 -10.68 -26.02
CA GLY A 359 -6.07 -11.65 -25.33
C GLY A 359 -5.31 -12.76 -24.61
N GLU A 360 -3.99 -12.84 -24.72
CA GLU A 360 -3.18 -13.79 -23.96
C GLU A 360 -3.22 -13.47 -22.48
N ARG A 361 -3.07 -14.50 -21.64
CA ARG A 361 -3.01 -14.42 -20.19
C ARG A 361 -1.60 -14.78 -19.73
N LEU A 362 -1.00 -13.89 -18.95
CA LEU A 362 0.35 -14.03 -18.42
C LEU A 362 0.29 -14.20 -16.91
N GLU A 363 0.63 -15.38 -16.43
CA GLU A 363 0.83 -15.61 -15.00
C GLU A 363 2.10 -14.88 -14.52
N VAL A 364 2.01 -14.27 -13.33
CA VAL A 364 3.12 -13.56 -12.71
C VAL A 364 3.45 -14.17 -11.35
N ASP A 365 4.73 -14.17 -10.99
CA ASP A 365 5.20 -14.65 -9.68
C ASP A 365 4.69 -13.73 -8.57
N ARG A 366 4.79 -12.41 -8.81
CA ARG A 366 4.41 -11.37 -7.86
C ARG A 366 3.48 -10.34 -8.49
N LEU A 367 2.43 -10.03 -7.74
CA LEU A 367 1.57 -8.87 -7.95
C LEU A 367 1.26 -8.34 -6.55
N GLU A 368 1.93 -7.26 -6.16
CA GLU A 368 1.98 -6.77 -4.78
C GLU A 368 1.89 -5.24 -4.73
N ARG A 369 1.67 -4.68 -3.54
CA ARG A 369 1.61 -3.23 -3.33
C ARG A 369 0.61 -2.54 -4.25
N PRO A 370 -0.67 -2.95 -4.26
CA PRO A 370 -1.68 -2.27 -5.07
C PRO A 370 -1.80 -0.80 -4.66
N GLN A 371 -1.86 0.07 -5.66
CA GLN A 371 -2.20 1.48 -5.52
C GLN A 371 -3.18 1.82 -6.63
N LEU A 372 -4.24 2.52 -6.33
CA LEU A 372 -5.26 2.88 -7.32
C LEU A 372 -5.20 4.36 -7.65
N LEU A 373 -5.31 4.69 -8.93
CA LEU A 373 -5.74 5.99 -9.37
C LEU A 373 -7.26 5.98 -9.47
N LEU A 374 -7.89 6.98 -8.86
CA LEU A 374 -9.34 7.14 -8.85
C LEU A 374 -9.75 8.29 -9.77
N ASP A 375 -10.94 8.20 -10.33
CA ASP A 375 -11.57 9.33 -11.03
C ASP A 375 -12.24 10.33 -10.05
N GLU A 376 -12.92 11.33 -10.59
CA GLU A 376 -13.65 12.34 -9.83
C GLU A 376 -14.85 11.79 -9.04
N ASN A 377 -15.28 10.56 -9.32
CA ASN A 377 -16.36 9.85 -8.65
C ASN A 377 -15.86 8.83 -7.61
N ASP A 378 -14.56 8.82 -7.33
CA ASP A 378 -13.86 7.86 -6.44
C ASP A 378 -13.81 6.42 -7.02
N GLU A 379 -14.07 6.25 -8.32
CA GLU A 379 -14.01 4.95 -9.00
C GLU A 379 -12.56 4.65 -9.41
N PRO A 380 -12.06 3.44 -9.13
CA PRO A 380 -10.76 3.01 -9.62
C PRO A 380 -10.70 2.99 -11.16
N ILE A 381 -9.67 3.63 -11.73
CA ILE A 381 -9.44 3.64 -13.18
C ILE A 381 -8.13 2.95 -13.59
N VAL A 382 -7.12 2.96 -12.72
CA VAL A 382 -5.85 2.26 -12.94
C VAL A 382 -5.36 1.66 -11.65
N LEU A 383 -4.95 0.39 -11.70
CA LEU A 383 -4.16 -0.27 -10.67
C LEU A 383 -2.67 -0.15 -11.02
N TYR A 384 -1.92 0.45 -10.13
CA TYR A 384 -0.45 0.39 -10.11
C TYR A 384 -0.03 -0.70 -9.14
N SER A 385 0.76 -1.65 -9.61
CA SER A 385 1.21 -2.76 -8.77
C SER A 385 2.67 -3.09 -9.01
N ALA A 386 3.35 -3.48 -7.97
CA ALA A 386 4.68 -4.07 -8.09
C ALA A 386 4.53 -5.48 -8.65
N CYS A 387 5.29 -5.79 -9.68
CA CYS A 387 5.16 -7.03 -10.42
C CYS A 387 6.51 -7.66 -10.74
N SER A 388 6.54 -8.98 -10.80
CA SER A 388 7.63 -9.77 -11.35
C SER A 388 7.07 -11.03 -12.03
N ILE A 389 7.58 -11.32 -13.23
CA ILE A 389 7.20 -12.54 -13.95
C ILE A 389 7.99 -13.74 -13.44
N THR A 390 9.22 -13.51 -12.98
CA THR A 390 10.10 -14.55 -12.45
C THR A 390 10.35 -14.31 -10.96
N PRO A 391 10.69 -15.38 -10.19
CA PRO A 391 11.00 -15.25 -8.77
C PRO A 391 12.09 -14.20 -8.49
N LEU A 392 11.84 -13.31 -7.53
CA LEU A 392 12.74 -12.20 -7.17
C LEU A 392 14.05 -12.63 -6.48
N ASN A 393 14.20 -13.89 -6.15
CA ASN A 393 15.46 -14.45 -5.65
C ASN A 393 16.48 -14.72 -6.78
N MET A 394 16.07 -14.64 -8.04
CA MET A 394 16.97 -14.77 -9.18
C MET A 394 17.81 -13.48 -9.34
N LYS A 395 19.07 -13.65 -9.67
CA LYS A 395 20.04 -12.56 -9.88
C LYS A 395 19.85 -11.91 -11.27
N GLN A 396 18.74 -11.19 -11.47
CA GLN A 396 18.48 -10.53 -12.75
C GLN A 396 18.04 -9.09 -12.55
N ASP A 397 18.78 -8.18 -13.16
CA ASP A 397 18.36 -6.79 -13.31
C ASP A 397 17.08 -6.71 -14.15
N GLY A 398 16.16 -5.80 -13.82
CA GLY A 398 14.93 -5.61 -14.56
C GLY A 398 13.88 -6.73 -14.39
N SER A 399 14.11 -7.68 -13.46
CA SER A 399 13.13 -8.73 -13.15
C SER A 399 11.88 -8.22 -12.41
N SER A 400 11.94 -6.99 -11.90
CA SER A 400 10.84 -6.32 -11.21
C SER A 400 10.48 -5.00 -11.89
N PHE A 401 9.20 -4.69 -11.90
CA PHE A 401 8.64 -3.50 -12.55
C PHE A 401 7.35 -3.06 -11.86
N ASN A 402 6.93 -1.83 -12.13
CA ASN A 402 5.58 -1.38 -11.81
C ASN A 402 4.69 -1.55 -13.03
N ILE A 403 3.55 -2.20 -12.88
CA ILE A 403 2.57 -2.40 -13.95
C ILE A 403 1.37 -1.46 -13.76
N GLN A 404 0.84 -0.95 -14.87
CA GLN A 404 -0.34 -0.11 -14.93
C GLN A 404 -1.47 -0.91 -15.58
N ILE A 405 -2.44 -1.33 -14.79
CA ILE A 405 -3.57 -2.16 -15.24
C ILE A 405 -4.83 -1.31 -15.25
N PRO A 406 -5.47 -1.11 -16.41
CA PRO A 406 -6.77 -0.44 -16.47
C PRO A 406 -7.79 -1.20 -15.63
N ILE A 407 -8.61 -0.48 -14.88
CA ILE A 407 -9.73 -1.07 -14.13
C ILE A 407 -11.01 -0.72 -14.85
N LEU A 408 -11.79 -1.76 -15.15
CA LEU A 408 -13.07 -1.66 -15.83
C LEU A 408 -14.17 -1.88 -14.79
N ARG A 409 -15.22 -1.08 -14.90
CA ARG A 409 -16.43 -1.27 -14.12
C ARG A 409 -17.38 -2.17 -14.89
N ASN A 410 -17.88 -3.23 -14.28
CA ASN A 410 -19.00 -3.99 -14.85
C ASN A 410 -20.24 -3.10 -14.81
N LYS A 411 -20.88 -2.97 -15.97
CA LYS A 411 -22.14 -2.21 -16.14
C LYS A 411 -23.32 -2.98 -15.57
#